data_7c9b6942fef6bca4b17e4fee9a763b93
#
_entry.id   7c9b6942fef6bca4b17e4fee9a763b93
#
_cell.length_a   1.000
_cell.length_b   1.000
_cell.length_c   1.000
_cell.angle_alpha   90.00
_cell.angle_beta   90.00
_cell.angle_gamma   90.00
#
_symmetry.space_group_name_H-M   'P 1'
#
loop_
_entity.id
_entity.type
_entity.pdbx_description
1 polymer ?
#
loop_
_entity_poly.entity_id
_entity_poly.type
_entity_poly.pdbx_seq_one_letter_code
_entity_poly.pdbx_strand_id
1 'polypeptide(L)'
;MECLHCKKTIADGSMFCNFCGTKQVAAQELNIDEMAEQIQNKLRSITGYGFNEAGFLRCKKWIKDFVFDILLDIVETAMAQYLIEDNDGSYTEKSIDEVFSKIGGIAKNKHTALTKPYISDVKRITNYAKKAFYINYYEMEDLTTDLNNLLYYFFNSKQYDGKVEDILALVRGSKDKQEFFDKIEALKETYNID
;
A
#
# COMPACT_ATOMS: atom_id res chain seq x y z
N MET A 1 -22.99 -21.16 -8.45
CA MET A 1 -22.04 -21.85 -7.55
C MET A 1 -22.36 -21.56 -6.09
N GLU A 2 -21.89 -22.37 -5.13
CA GLU A 2 -22.07 -22.10 -3.71
C GLU A 2 -20.85 -21.36 -3.13
N CYS A 3 -21.11 -20.44 -2.21
CA CYS A 3 -20.04 -19.74 -1.49
C CYS A 3 -19.24 -20.72 -0.62
N LEU A 4 -17.92 -20.71 -0.74
CA LEU A 4 -17.03 -21.59 0.03
C LEU A 4 -17.12 -21.38 1.55
N HIS A 5 -17.49 -20.18 2.00
CA HIS A 5 -17.57 -19.81 3.41
C HIS A 5 -18.99 -19.92 3.99
N CYS A 6 -19.96 -19.19 3.43
CA CYS A 6 -21.32 -19.15 4.00
C CYS A 6 -22.31 -20.12 3.35
N LYS A 7 -21.89 -20.90 2.37
CA LYS A 7 -22.65 -21.92 1.63
C LYS A 7 -23.91 -21.42 0.90
N LYS A 8 -24.12 -20.11 0.81
CA LYS A 8 -25.23 -19.53 0.04
C LYS A 8 -24.94 -19.59 -1.45
N THR A 9 -25.98 -19.78 -2.25
CA THR A 9 -25.90 -19.76 -3.71
C THR A 9 -25.57 -18.36 -4.19
N ILE A 10 -24.55 -18.23 -5.02
CA ILE A 10 -24.08 -17.01 -5.66
C ILE A 10 -23.98 -17.22 -7.17
N ALA A 11 -23.92 -16.14 -7.95
CA ALA A 11 -23.80 -16.24 -9.40
C ALA A 11 -22.50 -16.97 -9.78
N ASP A 12 -22.56 -17.75 -10.85
CA ASP A 12 -21.39 -18.45 -11.36
C ASP A 12 -20.36 -17.44 -11.86
N GLY A 13 -19.08 -17.65 -11.48
CA GLY A 13 -18.00 -16.73 -11.79
C GLY A 13 -17.86 -15.53 -10.85
N SER A 14 -18.68 -15.43 -9.80
CA SER A 14 -18.55 -14.37 -8.80
C SER A 14 -17.20 -14.46 -8.09
N MET A 15 -16.40 -13.39 -8.16
CA MET A 15 -15.11 -13.30 -7.46
C MET A 15 -15.26 -13.13 -5.94
N PHE A 16 -16.39 -12.58 -5.49
CA PHE A 16 -16.73 -12.39 -4.08
C PHE A 16 -18.17 -12.82 -3.81
N CYS A 17 -18.39 -13.33 -2.61
CA CYS A 17 -19.75 -13.62 -2.15
C CYS A 17 -20.46 -12.32 -1.80
N ASN A 18 -21.61 -12.06 -2.44
CA ASN A 18 -22.45 -10.90 -2.16
C ASN A 18 -23.15 -10.95 -0.78
N PHE A 19 -23.12 -12.09 -0.07
CA PHE A 19 -23.71 -12.25 1.25
C PHE A 19 -22.73 -12.10 2.41
N CYS A 20 -21.49 -12.59 2.26
CA CYS A 20 -20.49 -12.57 3.35
C CYS A 20 -19.18 -11.88 2.98
N GLY A 21 -19.06 -11.34 1.76
CA GLY A 21 -17.86 -10.65 1.29
C GLY A 21 -16.64 -11.55 1.05
N THR A 22 -16.73 -12.87 1.35
CA THR A 22 -15.60 -13.77 1.19
C THR A 22 -15.26 -13.94 -0.28
N LYS A 23 -13.98 -13.81 -0.61
CA LYS A 23 -13.46 -14.06 -1.95
C LYS A 23 -13.73 -15.51 -2.34
N GLN A 24 -14.37 -15.71 -3.49
CA GLN A 24 -14.62 -17.03 -4.04
C GLN A 24 -13.47 -17.39 -4.97
N VAL A 25 -12.68 -18.33 -4.55
CA VAL A 25 -11.71 -18.96 -5.45
C VAL A 25 -12.41 -20.09 -6.18
N ALA A 26 -13.31 -19.75 -7.10
CA ALA A 26 -13.52 -20.63 -8.26
C ALA A 26 -12.36 -20.27 -9.19
N ALA A 27 -11.23 -20.79 -8.86
CA ALA A 27 -10.05 -20.71 -9.66
C ALA A 27 -10.29 -21.39 -10.99
N GLN A 28 -10.30 -20.66 -12.05
CA GLN A 28 -9.11 -20.83 -12.89
C GLN A 28 -7.92 -20.43 -11.99
N GLU A 29 -7.06 -21.36 -11.63
CA GLU A 29 -5.66 -21.07 -11.33
C GLU A 29 -5.15 -20.36 -12.58
N LEU A 30 -5.30 -19.04 -12.61
CA LEU A 30 -4.69 -18.22 -13.64
C LEU A 30 -3.22 -18.57 -13.53
N ASN A 31 -2.72 -19.24 -14.53
CA ASN A 31 -1.36 -19.74 -14.58
C ASN A 31 -0.45 -18.53 -14.31
N ILE A 32 0.26 -18.55 -13.20
CA ILE A 32 1.16 -17.44 -12.79
C ILE A 32 2.11 -17.10 -13.92
N ASP A 33 2.44 -18.08 -14.75
CA ASP A 33 3.28 -17.93 -15.90
C ASP A 33 2.60 -17.11 -17.00
N GLU A 34 1.32 -17.36 -17.26
CA GLU A 34 0.53 -16.59 -18.24
C GLU A 34 0.35 -15.13 -17.77
N MET A 35 0.11 -14.93 -16.48
CA MET A 35 0.04 -13.57 -15.91
C MET A 35 1.37 -12.83 -16.00
N ALA A 36 2.48 -13.50 -15.71
CA ALA A 36 3.81 -12.92 -15.82
C ALA A 36 4.14 -12.58 -17.29
N GLU A 37 3.73 -13.43 -18.23
CA GLU A 37 3.88 -13.15 -19.65
C GLU A 37 3.03 -11.97 -20.12
N GLN A 38 1.80 -11.81 -19.62
CA GLN A 38 0.97 -10.64 -19.93
C GLN A 38 1.66 -9.34 -19.49
N ILE A 39 2.21 -9.29 -18.26
CA ILE A 39 2.96 -8.13 -17.77
C ILE A 39 4.20 -7.90 -18.65
N GLN A 40 4.95 -8.95 -18.96
CA GLN A 40 6.13 -8.85 -19.80
C GLN A 40 5.79 -8.36 -21.21
N ASN A 41 4.71 -8.86 -21.81
CA ASN A 41 4.26 -8.46 -23.14
C ASN A 41 3.82 -6.99 -23.15
N LYS A 42 3.17 -6.52 -22.06
CA LYS A 42 2.81 -5.11 -21.91
C LYS A 42 4.06 -4.22 -21.87
N LEU A 43 5.06 -4.58 -21.09
CA LEU A 43 6.34 -3.87 -21.07
C LEU A 43 7.01 -3.86 -22.44
N ARG A 44 7.10 -5.02 -23.11
CA ARG A 44 7.70 -5.15 -24.44
C ARG A 44 6.99 -4.35 -25.52
N SER A 45 5.67 -4.30 -25.49
CA SER A 45 4.88 -3.57 -26.49
C SER A 45 5.12 -2.06 -26.45
N ILE A 46 5.54 -1.52 -25.31
CA ILE A 46 5.77 -0.09 -25.12
C ILE A 46 7.25 0.24 -25.19
N THR A 47 8.11 -0.53 -24.52
CA THR A 47 9.54 -0.22 -24.37
C THR A 47 10.43 -0.98 -25.35
N GLY A 48 9.92 -2.01 -26.04
CA GLY A 48 10.72 -2.94 -26.81
C GLY A 48 11.45 -4.00 -25.94
N TYR A 49 11.47 -3.85 -24.62
CA TYR A 49 12.22 -4.69 -23.69
C TYR A 49 11.29 -5.37 -22.69
N GLY A 50 11.67 -6.58 -22.25
CA GLY A 50 10.99 -7.33 -21.18
C GLY A 50 11.91 -7.56 -19.98
N PHE A 51 11.39 -8.22 -18.97
CA PHE A 51 12.20 -8.68 -17.85
C PHE A 51 13.28 -9.65 -18.34
N ASN A 52 14.47 -9.56 -17.76
CA ASN A 52 15.42 -10.67 -17.81
C ASN A 52 14.91 -11.83 -16.92
N GLU A 53 15.61 -12.97 -16.92
CA GLU A 53 15.20 -14.16 -16.17
C GLU A 53 14.94 -13.87 -14.68
N ALA A 54 15.86 -13.15 -14.03
CA ALA A 54 15.72 -12.78 -12.61
C ALA A 54 14.53 -11.84 -12.38
N GLY A 55 14.29 -10.90 -13.28
CA GLY A 55 13.13 -9.99 -13.25
C GLY A 55 11.82 -10.74 -13.46
N PHE A 56 11.78 -11.71 -14.37
CA PHE A 56 10.62 -12.54 -14.63
C PHE A 56 10.26 -13.43 -13.43
N LEU A 57 11.24 -14.03 -12.77
CA LEU A 57 11.04 -14.78 -11.52
C LEU A 57 10.51 -13.87 -10.39
N ARG A 58 11.01 -12.63 -10.32
CA ARG A 58 10.53 -11.64 -9.37
C ARG A 58 9.09 -11.20 -9.67
N CYS A 59 8.73 -11.05 -10.94
CA CYS A 59 7.36 -10.78 -11.38
C CYS A 59 6.40 -11.89 -10.96
N LYS A 60 6.75 -13.16 -11.13
CA LYS A 60 5.97 -14.31 -10.63
C LYS A 60 5.76 -14.27 -9.12
N LYS A 61 6.76 -13.83 -8.36
CA LYS A 61 6.60 -13.62 -6.91
C LYS A 61 5.61 -12.49 -6.60
N TRP A 62 5.70 -11.38 -7.30
CA TRP A 62 4.75 -10.27 -7.11
C TRP A 62 3.31 -10.68 -7.42
N ILE A 63 3.08 -11.52 -8.44
CA ILE A 63 1.75 -12.05 -8.77
C ILE A 63 1.18 -12.89 -7.63
N LYS A 64 2.03 -13.60 -6.88
CA LYS A 64 1.59 -14.35 -5.68
C LYS A 64 1.27 -13.43 -4.51
N ASP A 65 2.02 -12.34 -4.38
CA ASP A 65 1.92 -11.42 -3.24
C ASP A 65 0.83 -10.35 -3.44
N PHE A 66 0.49 -10.03 -4.71
CA PHE A 66 -0.45 -8.95 -5.07
C PHE A 66 -1.56 -9.44 -5.99
N VAL A 67 -2.68 -8.71 -6.00
CA VAL A 67 -3.74 -8.95 -6.99
C VAL A 67 -3.22 -8.55 -8.38
N PHE A 68 -3.46 -9.39 -9.40
CA PHE A 68 -2.92 -9.21 -10.75
C PHE A 68 -3.30 -7.85 -11.37
N ASP A 69 -4.57 -7.44 -11.25
CA ASP A 69 -5.02 -6.15 -11.80
C ASP A 69 -4.29 -4.96 -11.16
N ILE A 70 -4.00 -5.06 -9.85
CA ILE A 70 -3.20 -4.05 -9.15
C ILE A 70 -1.77 -4.01 -9.68
N LEU A 71 -1.20 -5.17 -10.02
CA LEU A 71 0.15 -5.24 -10.56
C LEU A 71 0.24 -4.65 -11.98
N LEU A 72 -0.77 -4.86 -12.82
CA LEU A 72 -0.86 -4.20 -14.13
C LEU A 72 -0.89 -2.68 -14.02
N ASP A 73 -1.73 -2.14 -13.13
CA ASP A 73 -1.83 -0.71 -12.87
C ASP A 73 -0.52 -0.13 -12.27
N ILE A 74 0.22 -0.93 -11.47
CA ILE A 74 1.55 -0.56 -10.97
C ILE A 74 2.56 -0.43 -12.11
N VAL A 75 2.54 -1.36 -13.06
CA VAL A 75 3.41 -1.32 -14.23
C VAL A 75 3.10 -0.09 -15.08
N GLU A 76 1.82 0.21 -15.33
CA GLU A 76 1.40 1.43 -16.02
C GLU A 76 1.84 2.70 -15.28
N THR A 77 1.67 2.73 -13.98
CA THR A 77 2.12 3.85 -13.13
C THR A 77 3.63 4.05 -13.23
N ALA A 78 4.42 2.95 -13.18
CA ALA A 78 5.87 3.02 -13.30
C ALA A 78 6.28 3.56 -14.68
N MET A 79 5.66 3.06 -15.75
CA MET A 79 5.93 3.56 -17.10
C MET A 79 5.59 5.05 -17.24
N ALA A 80 4.42 5.47 -16.78
CA ALA A 80 4.00 6.88 -16.85
C ALA A 80 4.90 7.83 -16.05
N GLN A 81 5.53 7.35 -14.97
CA GLN A 81 6.36 8.20 -14.11
C GLN A 81 7.84 8.25 -14.52
N TYR A 82 8.36 7.18 -15.10
CA TYR A 82 9.80 7.01 -15.28
C TYR A 82 10.26 6.87 -16.73
N LEU A 83 9.37 6.57 -17.70
CA LEU A 83 9.77 6.56 -19.11
C LEU A 83 10.07 7.98 -19.60
N ILE A 84 11.20 8.13 -20.25
CA ILE A 84 11.64 9.37 -20.87
C ILE A 84 11.85 9.10 -22.35
N GLU A 85 11.08 9.77 -23.18
CA GLU A 85 11.17 9.72 -24.65
C GLU A 85 12.43 10.45 -25.13
N ASP A 86 13.14 9.85 -26.06
CA ASP A 86 14.28 10.45 -26.76
C ASP A 86 13.77 11.24 -28.00
N ASN A 87 14.66 11.97 -28.64
CA ASN A 87 14.35 12.84 -29.80
C ASN A 87 13.81 12.08 -31.04
N ASP A 88 14.04 10.78 -31.11
CA ASP A 88 13.57 9.91 -32.20
C ASP A 88 12.25 9.19 -31.89
N GLY A 89 11.64 9.49 -30.73
CA GLY A 89 10.38 8.87 -30.25
C GLY A 89 10.59 7.50 -29.59
N SER A 90 11.83 7.06 -29.42
CA SER A 90 12.16 5.87 -28.61
C SER A 90 12.32 6.23 -27.14
N TYR A 91 12.31 5.23 -26.26
CA TYR A 91 12.60 5.46 -24.84
C TYR A 91 14.08 5.23 -24.55
N THR A 92 14.67 6.07 -23.68
CA THR A 92 16.04 5.91 -23.26
C THR A 92 16.24 4.62 -22.46
N GLU A 93 17.31 3.87 -22.73
CA GLU A 93 17.65 2.63 -22.01
C GLU A 93 17.65 2.83 -20.49
N LYS A 94 18.24 3.95 -20.02
CA LYS A 94 18.28 4.31 -18.62
C LYS A 94 16.88 4.45 -18.00
N SER A 95 15.91 5.05 -18.71
CA SER A 95 14.53 5.21 -18.21
C SER A 95 13.80 3.87 -18.16
N ILE A 96 14.08 2.98 -19.10
CA ILE A 96 13.53 1.62 -19.11
C ILE A 96 14.04 0.82 -17.91
N ASP A 97 15.34 0.86 -17.63
CA ASP A 97 15.93 0.23 -16.44
C ASP A 97 15.33 0.80 -15.14
N GLU A 98 15.10 2.11 -15.11
CA GLU A 98 14.48 2.75 -13.97
C GLU A 98 13.05 2.24 -13.74
N VAL A 99 12.21 2.11 -14.78
CA VAL A 99 10.87 1.50 -14.69
C VAL A 99 10.97 0.13 -14.04
N PHE A 100 11.84 -0.76 -14.52
CA PHE A 100 11.99 -2.11 -13.98
C PHE A 100 12.42 -2.10 -12.50
N SER A 101 13.28 -1.18 -12.11
CA SER A 101 13.75 -1.05 -10.73
C SER A 101 12.66 -0.55 -9.77
N LYS A 102 11.72 0.28 -10.24
CA LYS A 102 10.67 0.92 -9.42
C LYS A 102 9.42 0.09 -9.20
N ILE A 103 9.08 -0.83 -10.11
CA ILE A 103 7.85 -1.64 -10.03
C ILE A 103 7.69 -2.29 -8.64
N GLY A 104 8.74 -2.94 -8.13
CA GLY A 104 8.68 -3.61 -6.83
C GLY A 104 8.45 -2.65 -5.64
N GLY A 105 9.03 -1.46 -5.69
CA GLY A 105 8.83 -0.41 -4.67
C GLY A 105 7.40 0.15 -4.70
N ILE A 106 6.88 0.43 -5.90
CA ILE A 106 5.50 0.91 -6.09
C ILE A 106 4.52 -0.17 -5.63
N ALA A 107 4.76 -1.45 -5.98
CA ALA A 107 3.94 -2.57 -5.54
C ALA A 107 3.87 -2.69 -4.03
N LYS A 108 5.01 -2.62 -3.34
CA LYS A 108 5.08 -2.66 -1.88
C LYS A 108 4.34 -1.48 -1.25
N ASN A 109 4.53 -0.27 -1.78
CA ASN A 109 3.84 0.92 -1.26
C ASN A 109 2.32 0.84 -1.43
N LYS A 110 1.86 0.41 -2.61
CA LYS A 110 0.43 0.23 -2.91
C LYS A 110 -0.21 -0.86 -2.04
N HIS A 111 0.48 -1.99 -1.87
CA HIS A 111 0.04 -3.06 -0.96
C HIS A 111 -0.06 -2.55 0.48
N THR A 112 0.96 -1.83 0.96
CA THR A 112 0.94 -1.23 2.30
C THR A 112 -0.23 -0.25 2.46
N ALA A 113 -0.47 0.59 1.46
CA ALA A 113 -1.60 1.54 1.50
C ALA A 113 -2.97 0.85 1.55
N LEU A 114 -3.11 -0.32 0.91
CA LEU A 114 -4.35 -1.10 0.91
C LEU A 114 -4.55 -1.92 2.20
N THR A 115 -3.47 -2.51 2.73
CA THR A 115 -3.56 -3.43 3.87
C THR A 115 -3.34 -2.76 5.22
N LYS A 116 -2.61 -1.64 5.23
CA LYS A 116 -2.23 -0.88 6.43
C LYS A 116 -2.31 0.62 6.16
N PRO A 117 -3.51 1.15 5.84
CA PRO A 117 -3.68 2.57 5.48
C PRO A 117 -3.19 3.51 6.59
N TYR A 118 -3.28 3.09 7.85
CA TYR A 118 -2.82 3.84 9.01
C TYR A 118 -1.32 4.22 8.95
N ILE A 119 -0.46 3.47 8.24
CA ILE A 119 0.97 3.82 8.11
C ILE A 119 1.16 5.16 7.39
N SER A 120 0.34 5.47 6.39
CA SER A 120 0.39 6.77 5.71
C SER A 120 -0.06 7.90 6.63
N ASP A 121 -1.04 7.62 7.48
CA ASP A 121 -1.57 8.59 8.43
C ASP A 121 -0.60 8.84 9.60
N VAL A 122 0.11 7.82 10.09
CA VAL A 122 1.24 8.00 11.01
C VAL A 122 2.24 9.00 10.44
N LYS A 123 2.69 8.80 9.19
CA LYS A 123 3.61 9.72 8.52
C LYS A 123 3.05 11.13 8.38
N ARG A 124 1.76 11.26 8.08
CA ARG A 124 1.07 12.56 7.99
C ARG A 124 1.09 13.27 9.33
N ILE A 125 0.72 12.59 10.42
CA ILE A 125 0.69 13.15 11.78
C ILE A 125 2.09 13.53 12.25
N THR A 126 3.07 12.63 12.12
CA THR A 126 4.46 12.89 12.53
C THR A 126 5.07 14.07 11.77
N ASN A 127 4.83 14.18 10.45
CA ASN A 127 5.29 15.33 9.66
C ASN A 127 4.60 16.63 10.09
N TYR A 128 3.33 16.58 10.47
CA TYR A 128 2.61 17.75 10.96
C TYR A 128 3.13 18.18 12.33
N ALA A 129 3.30 17.22 13.26
CA ALA A 129 3.87 17.48 14.58
C ALA A 129 5.30 18.03 14.50
N LYS A 130 6.13 17.49 13.61
CA LYS A 130 7.50 18.01 13.36
C LYS A 130 7.52 19.46 12.88
N LYS A 131 6.50 19.88 12.11
CA LYS A 131 6.37 21.27 11.66
C LYS A 131 5.86 22.21 12.75
N ALA A 132 5.01 21.70 13.65
CA ALA A 132 4.43 22.47 14.75
C ALA A 132 5.41 22.63 15.91
N PHE A 133 6.22 21.61 16.19
CA PHE A 133 7.09 21.54 17.35
C PHE A 133 8.52 21.14 16.94
N TYR A 134 9.50 21.59 17.74
CA TYR A 134 10.86 21.07 17.63
C TYR A 134 10.91 19.68 18.32
N ILE A 135 10.92 18.62 17.49
CA ILE A 135 10.97 17.22 17.93
C ILE A 135 12.31 16.64 17.46
N ASN A 136 13.13 16.14 18.38
CA ASN A 136 14.41 15.52 18.05
C ASN A 136 14.23 14.11 17.49
N TYR A 137 15.32 13.47 17.08
CA TYR A 137 15.28 12.15 16.42
C TYR A 137 14.65 11.07 17.32
N TYR A 138 15.04 10.98 18.58
CA TYR A 138 14.54 9.94 19.51
C TYR A 138 13.07 10.17 19.84
N GLU A 139 12.69 11.38 20.15
CA GLU A 139 11.30 11.76 20.39
C GLU A 139 10.42 11.46 19.17
N MET A 140 10.95 11.58 17.95
CA MET A 140 10.23 11.26 16.71
C MET A 140 10.06 9.76 16.53
N GLU A 141 11.04 8.95 16.93
CA GLU A 141 10.98 7.50 16.90
C GLU A 141 9.92 6.99 17.88
N ASP A 142 9.92 7.50 19.12
CA ASP A 142 8.93 7.17 20.14
C ASP A 142 7.51 7.58 19.69
N LEU A 143 7.33 8.82 19.22
CA LEU A 143 6.04 9.30 18.70
C LEU A 143 5.55 8.44 17.52
N THR A 144 6.45 8.05 16.63
CA THR A 144 6.08 7.20 15.49
C THR A 144 5.61 5.84 15.96
N THR A 145 6.23 5.27 16.97
CA THR A 145 5.86 3.99 17.58
C THR A 145 4.49 4.08 18.24
N ASP A 146 4.27 5.11 19.06
CA ASP A 146 3.00 5.34 19.75
C ASP A 146 1.83 5.54 18.78
N LEU A 147 2.04 6.35 17.75
CA LEU A 147 1.04 6.57 16.71
C LEU A 147 0.75 5.31 15.88
N ASN A 148 1.77 4.48 15.61
CA ASN A 148 1.56 3.19 14.96
C ASN A 148 0.69 2.27 15.82
N ASN A 149 0.96 2.17 17.12
CA ASN A 149 0.20 1.33 18.04
C ASN A 149 -1.25 1.82 18.15
N LEU A 150 -1.45 3.13 18.35
CA LEU A 150 -2.78 3.76 18.42
C LEU A 150 -3.59 3.54 17.15
N LEU A 151 -3.04 3.89 15.99
CA LEU A 151 -3.77 3.80 14.72
C LEU A 151 -3.99 2.35 14.29
N TYR A 152 -3.06 1.44 14.60
CA TYR A 152 -3.25 0.00 14.41
C TYR A 152 -4.41 -0.53 15.27
N TYR A 153 -4.48 -0.12 16.55
CA TYR A 153 -5.60 -0.46 17.43
C TYR A 153 -6.93 0.02 16.87
N PHE A 154 -7.03 1.29 16.48
CA PHE A 154 -8.27 1.86 15.92
C PHE A 154 -8.67 1.17 14.61
N PHE A 155 -7.71 0.84 13.77
CA PHE A 155 -7.94 0.12 12.52
C PHE A 155 -8.54 -1.26 12.76
N ASN A 156 -7.97 -2.03 13.68
CA ASN A 156 -8.45 -3.38 14.00
C ASN A 156 -9.77 -3.39 14.78
N SER A 157 -9.99 -2.40 15.63
CA SER A 157 -11.23 -2.26 16.40
C SER A 157 -12.38 -1.63 15.62
N LYS A 158 -12.17 -1.31 14.32
CA LYS A 158 -13.13 -0.61 13.44
C LYS A 158 -13.56 0.77 13.97
N GLN A 159 -12.70 1.43 14.73
CA GLN A 159 -12.90 2.78 15.28
C GLN A 159 -12.02 3.82 14.58
N TYR A 160 -11.55 3.52 13.37
CA TYR A 160 -10.55 4.33 12.68
C TYR A 160 -11.08 5.66 12.15
N ASP A 161 -12.35 5.69 11.74
CA ASP A 161 -12.96 6.88 11.13
C ASP A 161 -12.91 8.08 12.10
N GLY A 162 -12.36 9.19 11.62
CA GLY A 162 -12.18 10.43 12.38
C GLY A 162 -10.97 10.47 13.32
N LYS A 163 -10.36 9.32 13.69
CA LYS A 163 -9.26 9.29 14.68
C LYS A 163 -8.00 10.03 14.22
N VAL A 164 -7.71 10.01 12.94
CA VAL A 164 -6.59 10.76 12.36
C VAL A 164 -6.79 12.27 12.57
N GLU A 165 -7.99 12.76 12.30
CA GLU A 165 -8.32 14.18 12.49
C GLU A 165 -8.39 14.55 13.98
N ASP A 166 -8.86 13.65 14.86
CA ASP A 166 -8.81 13.83 16.31
C ASP A 166 -7.36 14.03 16.77
N ILE A 167 -6.42 13.17 16.34
CA ILE A 167 -5.00 13.28 16.71
C ILE A 167 -4.38 14.55 16.10
N LEU A 168 -4.69 14.90 14.86
CA LEU A 168 -4.24 16.17 14.27
C LEU A 168 -4.80 17.38 15.03
N ALA A 169 -6.01 17.29 15.57
CA ALA A 169 -6.57 18.33 16.42
C ALA A 169 -5.79 18.46 17.74
N LEU A 170 -5.27 17.35 18.32
CA LEU A 170 -4.37 17.43 19.48
C LEU A 170 -3.10 18.20 19.16
N VAL A 171 -2.46 17.98 17.99
CA VAL A 171 -1.30 18.77 17.58
C VAL A 171 -1.66 20.26 17.52
N ARG A 172 -2.76 20.60 16.85
CA ARG A 172 -3.21 22.01 16.71
C ARG A 172 -3.60 22.67 18.02
N GLY A 173 -4.16 21.89 18.95
CA GLY A 173 -4.66 22.38 20.24
C GLY A 173 -3.63 22.33 21.38
N SER A 174 -2.40 21.91 21.14
CA SER A 174 -1.33 21.90 22.15
C SER A 174 -0.47 23.14 22.02
N LYS A 175 -0.15 23.75 23.15
CA LYS A 175 0.67 24.99 23.21
C LYS A 175 2.16 24.70 22.98
N ASP A 176 2.60 23.49 23.32
CA ASP A 176 3.97 23.01 23.15
C ASP A 176 4.04 21.50 22.93
N LYS A 177 5.23 20.98 22.64
CA LYS A 177 5.41 19.55 22.36
C LYS A 177 5.12 18.67 23.57
N GLN A 178 5.43 19.14 24.81
CA GLN A 178 5.22 18.33 26.00
C GLN A 178 3.72 18.08 26.22
N GLU A 179 2.90 19.12 26.10
CA GLU A 179 1.45 18.97 26.17
C GLU A 179 0.90 18.04 25.09
N PHE A 180 1.49 18.06 23.89
CA PHE A 180 1.09 17.13 22.84
C PHE A 180 1.45 15.69 23.19
N PHE A 181 2.66 15.40 23.66
CA PHE A 181 3.08 14.07 24.09
C PHE A 181 2.23 13.57 25.27
N ASP A 182 1.97 14.41 26.27
CA ASP A 182 1.12 14.05 27.40
C ASP A 182 -0.30 13.64 26.95
N LYS A 183 -0.84 14.31 25.93
CA LYS A 183 -2.14 13.98 25.34
C LYS A 183 -2.10 12.64 24.57
N ILE A 184 -1.01 12.34 23.86
CA ILE A 184 -0.83 11.04 23.19
C ILE A 184 -0.76 9.94 24.24
N GLU A 185 0.01 10.12 25.31
CA GLU A 185 0.11 9.14 26.39
C GLU A 185 -1.23 8.91 27.10
N ALA A 186 -1.95 9.97 27.43
CA ALA A 186 -3.31 9.87 28.00
C ALA A 186 -4.28 9.12 27.05
N LEU A 187 -4.10 9.27 25.74
CA LEU A 187 -4.89 8.54 24.75
C LEU A 187 -4.54 7.05 24.75
N LYS A 188 -3.24 6.69 24.84
CA LYS A 188 -2.78 5.30 24.99
C LYS A 188 -3.35 4.65 26.24
N GLU A 189 -3.24 5.34 27.39
CA GLU A 189 -3.81 4.87 28.67
C GLU A 189 -5.32 4.62 28.57
N THR A 190 -6.07 5.53 27.92
CA THR A 190 -7.51 5.41 27.74
C THR A 190 -7.90 4.11 27.01
N TYR A 191 -7.08 3.66 26.09
CA TYR A 191 -7.33 2.45 25.28
C TYR A 191 -6.51 1.23 25.72
N ASN A 192 -5.75 1.32 26.84
CA ASN A 192 -4.84 0.28 27.34
C ASN A 192 -3.85 -0.21 26.27
N ILE A 193 -3.18 0.73 25.61
CA ILE A 193 -2.19 0.47 24.55
C ILE A 193 -0.79 0.71 25.13
N ASP A 194 0.06 -0.31 25.05
CA ASP A 194 1.48 -0.24 25.46
C ASP A 194 2.37 0.41 24.39
#